data_999c285e86384be5954f2a0330f204b5
#
_entry.id   999c285e86384be5954f2a0330f204b5
#
_cell.length_a   1.000
_cell.length_b   1.000
_cell.length_c   1.000
_cell.angle_alpha   90.00
_cell.angle_beta   90.00
_cell.angle_gamma   90.00
#
_symmetry.space_group_name_H-M   'P 1'
#
loop_
_entity.id
_entity.type
_entity.pdbx_description
1 polymer ?
#
loop_
_entity_poly.entity_id
_entity_poly.type
_entity_poly.pdbx_seq_one_letter_code
_entity_poly.pdbx_strand_id
1 'polypeptide(L)' 'MAEPERLTDVIVHEVPLALGHTDLGAAFAALDPDLQAVLAATALDGLTNAEAATLLGVPTGTVKSRLSRARQILQEQLR' A
#
# COMPACT_ATOMS: atom_id res chain seq x y z
N MET A 1 -2.92 -5.29 -30.76
CA MET A 1 -2.23 -4.58 -30.73
C MET A 1 -1.71 -4.03 -29.52
N ALA A 2 -0.96 -3.31 -29.52
CA ALA A 2 -0.22 -2.86 -28.39
C ALA A 2 -0.92 -1.77 -27.64
N GLU A 3 -2.12 -1.50 -28.01
CA GLU A 3 -2.83 -0.47 -27.35
C GLU A 3 -2.95 -0.62 -25.87
N PRO A 4 -3.37 -1.76 -25.37
CA PRO A 4 -3.54 -1.90 -23.93
C PRO A 4 -2.23 -1.66 -23.22
N GLU A 5 -1.16 -2.16 -23.79
CA GLU A 5 0.12 -1.99 -23.18
C GLU A 5 0.51 -0.55 -23.25
N ARG A 6 0.18 0.05 -24.38
CA ARG A 6 0.52 1.42 -24.59
C ARG A 6 -0.18 2.32 -23.59
N LEU A 7 -1.43 1.99 -23.28
CA LEU A 7 -2.15 2.79 -22.31
C LEU A 7 -1.47 2.69 -20.96
N THR A 8 -1.05 1.51 -20.61
CA THR A 8 -0.37 1.31 -19.36
C THR A 8 0.93 2.11 -19.34
N ASP A 9 1.64 2.09 -20.44
CA ASP A 9 2.88 2.82 -20.54
C ASP A 9 2.63 4.32 -20.40
N VAL A 10 1.59 4.79 -21.02
CA VAL A 10 1.28 6.20 -20.97
C VAL A 10 0.99 6.61 -19.54
N ILE A 11 0.21 5.83 -18.85
CA ILE A 11 -0.09 6.12 -17.47
C ILE A 11 1.17 6.18 -16.65
N VAL A 12 2.03 5.21 -16.85
CA VAL A 12 3.29 5.17 -16.12
C VAL A 12 4.13 6.38 -16.45
N HIS A 13 4.17 6.73 -17.71
CA HIS A 13 4.97 7.86 -18.11
C HIS A 13 4.47 9.15 -17.55
N GLU A 14 3.18 9.33 -17.59
CA GLU A 14 2.64 10.56 -17.17
C GLU A 14 2.78 10.74 -15.74
N VAL A 15 3.14 9.77 -15.14
CA VAL A 15 3.30 9.93 -13.80
C VAL A 15 4.72 9.90 -13.50
N PRO A 16 5.49 10.75 -14.00
CA PRO A 16 6.86 10.88 -13.55
C PRO A 16 6.72 11.46 -12.20
N LEU A 17 5.60 12.03 -12.07
CA LEU A 17 5.09 12.25 -10.87
C LEU A 17 4.98 10.96 -10.26
N ALA A 18 4.75 10.08 -10.98
CA ALA A 18 4.60 8.77 -10.62
C ALA A 18 5.87 8.21 -10.14
N LEU A 19 6.92 8.93 -10.23
CA LEU A 19 8.13 8.47 -9.66
C LEU A 19 7.82 8.23 -8.22
N GLY A 20 7.13 9.15 -7.60
CA GLY A 20 6.74 8.99 -6.25
C GLY A 20 5.80 7.83 -6.10
N HIS A 21 4.88 7.68 -7.04
CA HIS A 21 3.92 6.60 -6.96
C HIS A 21 4.57 5.26 -7.21
N THR A 22 5.51 5.23 -8.13
CA THR A 22 6.21 3.99 -8.41
C THR A 22 7.02 3.56 -7.21
N ASP A 23 7.68 4.52 -6.58
CA ASP A 23 8.47 4.21 -5.39
C ASP A 23 7.58 3.74 -4.27
N LEU A 24 6.42 4.36 -4.12
CA LEU A 24 5.48 3.96 -3.09
C LEU A 24 4.96 2.56 -3.37
N GLY A 25 4.64 2.27 -4.61
CA GLY A 25 4.17 0.94 -4.98
C GLY A 25 5.21 -0.11 -4.71
N ALA A 26 6.46 0.17 -5.04
CA ALA A 26 7.54 -0.77 -4.79
C ALA A 26 7.76 -0.95 -3.30
N ALA A 27 7.69 0.14 -2.53
CA ALA A 27 7.85 0.06 -1.09
C ALA A 27 6.73 -0.75 -0.47
N PHE A 28 5.50 -0.55 -0.94
CA PHE A 28 4.36 -1.30 -0.46
C PHE A 28 4.54 -2.79 -0.77
N ALA A 29 4.97 -3.08 -1.98
CA ALA A 29 5.15 -4.47 -2.40
C ALA A 29 6.24 -5.17 -1.60
N ALA A 30 7.16 -4.42 -1.04
CA ALA A 30 8.24 -4.98 -0.25
C ALA A 30 7.85 -5.25 1.19
N LEU A 31 6.68 -4.78 1.61
CA LEU A 31 6.22 -5.04 2.97
C LEU A 31 5.83 -6.49 3.14
N ASP A 32 5.94 -6.98 4.37
CA ASP A 32 5.46 -8.32 4.68
C ASP A 32 3.97 -8.38 4.38
N PRO A 33 3.45 -9.55 4.01
CA PRO A 33 2.02 -9.68 3.69
C PRO A 33 1.10 -9.18 4.79
N ASP A 34 1.48 -9.39 6.05
CA ASP A 34 0.65 -8.93 7.17
C ASP A 34 0.56 -7.40 7.19
N LEU A 35 1.65 -6.74 6.89
CA LEU A 35 1.67 -5.28 6.88
C LEU A 35 0.92 -4.76 5.67
N GLN A 36 1.05 -5.43 4.54
CA GLN A 36 0.31 -5.06 3.34
C GLN A 36 -1.18 -5.17 3.59
N ALA A 37 -1.61 -6.23 4.26
CA ALA A 37 -3.03 -6.48 4.48
C ALA A 37 -3.67 -5.38 5.33
N VAL A 38 -3.03 -4.98 6.42
CA VAL A 38 -3.63 -3.95 7.26
C VAL A 38 -3.62 -2.59 6.56
N LEU A 39 -2.57 -2.32 5.81
CA LEU A 39 -2.47 -1.06 5.11
C LEU A 39 -3.52 -0.99 4.00
N ALA A 40 -3.68 -2.08 3.25
CA ALA A 40 -4.67 -2.12 2.19
C ALA A 40 -6.09 -1.98 2.76
N ALA A 41 -6.38 -2.68 3.84
CA ALA A 41 -7.73 -2.64 4.43
C ALA A 41 -8.07 -1.23 4.89
N THR A 42 -7.13 -0.54 5.49
CA THR A 42 -7.42 0.78 6.06
C THR A 42 -7.25 1.90 5.03
N ALA A 43 -6.15 1.91 4.30
CA ALA A 43 -5.86 3.01 3.40
C ALA A 43 -6.58 2.88 2.06
N LEU A 44 -6.69 1.69 1.53
CA LEU A 44 -7.32 1.51 0.23
C LEU A 44 -8.80 1.25 0.34
N ASP A 45 -9.21 0.41 1.28
CA ASP A 45 -10.61 0.06 1.44
C ASP A 45 -11.36 0.99 2.38
N GLY A 46 -10.65 1.85 3.08
CA GLY A 46 -11.29 2.83 3.94
C GLY A 46 -11.86 2.29 5.23
N LEU A 47 -11.41 1.12 5.66
CA LEU A 47 -11.93 0.52 6.89
C LEU A 47 -11.30 1.17 8.11
N THR A 48 -12.04 1.20 9.19
CA THR A 48 -11.47 1.60 10.47
C THR A 48 -10.57 0.48 10.96
N ASN A 49 -9.73 0.78 11.96
CA ASN A 49 -8.87 -0.26 12.53
C ASN A 49 -9.70 -1.42 13.07
N ALA A 50 -10.83 -1.12 13.70
CA ALA A 50 -11.69 -2.17 14.23
C ALA A 50 -12.28 -3.03 13.11
N GLU A 51 -12.69 -2.38 12.02
CA GLU A 51 -13.24 -3.11 10.89
C GLU A 51 -12.17 -3.98 10.23
N ALA A 52 -10.98 -3.43 10.09
CA ALA A 52 -9.87 -4.18 9.51
C ALA A 52 -9.51 -5.37 10.40
N ALA A 53 -9.56 -5.16 11.71
CA ALA A 53 -9.28 -6.25 12.66
C ALA A 53 -10.27 -7.39 12.47
N THR A 54 -11.55 -7.06 12.32
CA THR A 54 -12.57 -8.06 12.10
C THR A 54 -12.35 -8.79 10.79
N LEU A 55 -12.06 -8.03 9.74
CA LEU A 55 -11.86 -8.62 8.42
C LEU A 55 -10.66 -9.57 8.42
N LEU A 56 -9.58 -9.15 9.06
CA LEU A 56 -8.35 -9.93 9.05
C LEU A 56 -8.25 -10.96 10.16
N GLY A 57 -9.21 -10.96 11.07
CA GLY A 57 -9.21 -11.95 12.15
C GLY A 57 -8.13 -11.73 13.19
N VAL A 58 -7.77 -10.49 13.45
CA VAL A 58 -6.74 -10.17 14.44
C VAL A 58 -7.27 -9.11 15.41
N PRO A 59 -6.63 -8.97 16.58
CA PRO A 59 -7.03 -7.91 17.51
C PRO A 59 -6.80 -6.53 16.93
N THR A 60 -7.61 -5.57 17.34
CA THR A 60 -7.47 -4.19 16.87
C THR A 60 -6.10 -3.62 17.19
N GLY A 61 -5.55 -3.96 18.35
CA GLY A 61 -4.21 -3.50 18.72
C GLY A 61 -3.15 -3.99 17.75
N THR A 62 -3.35 -5.20 17.21
CA THR A 62 -2.43 -5.76 16.24
C THR A 62 -2.49 -4.95 14.93
N VAL A 63 -3.71 -4.53 14.53
CA VAL A 63 -3.84 -3.68 13.35
C VAL A 63 -3.08 -2.37 13.56
N LYS A 64 -3.26 -1.76 14.74
CA LYS A 64 -2.58 -0.49 15.02
C LYS A 64 -1.08 -0.63 14.99
N SER A 65 -0.54 -1.67 15.62
CA SER A 65 0.91 -1.82 15.66
C SER A 65 1.47 -2.14 14.29
N ARG A 66 0.75 -2.94 13.51
CA ARG A 66 1.19 -3.26 12.15
C ARG A 66 1.15 -2.03 11.26
N LEU A 67 0.13 -1.19 11.41
CA LEU A 67 0.05 0.04 10.64
C LEU A 67 1.20 0.98 10.98
N SER A 68 1.51 1.08 12.26
CA SER A 68 2.60 1.92 12.69
C SER A 68 3.91 1.45 12.07
N ARG A 69 4.13 0.14 12.09
CA ARG A 69 5.34 -0.43 11.52
C ARG A 69 5.38 -0.25 10.01
N ALA A 70 4.25 -0.47 9.34
CA ALA A 70 4.20 -0.31 7.89
C ALA A 70 4.52 1.13 7.50
N ARG A 71 3.95 2.09 8.22
CA ARG A 71 4.22 3.50 7.93
C ARG A 71 5.68 3.83 8.14
N GLN A 72 6.26 3.29 9.21
CA GLN A 72 7.65 3.54 9.51
C GLN A 72 8.55 3.02 8.39
N ILE A 73 8.27 1.79 7.94
CA ILE A 73 9.05 1.19 6.87
C ILE A 73 8.89 2.00 5.59
N LEU A 74 7.67 2.40 5.26
CA LEU A 74 7.44 3.19 4.06
C LEU A 74 8.16 4.52 4.12
N GLN A 75 8.14 5.17 5.27
CA GLN A 75 8.83 6.44 5.41
C GLN A 75 10.32 6.29 5.20
N GLU A 76 10.89 5.20 5.71
CA GLU A 76 12.30 4.95 5.54
C GLU A 76 12.65 4.66 4.09
N GLN A 77 11.77 3.94 3.41
CA GLN A 77 12.01 3.58 2.02
C GLN A 77 11.89 4.78 1.08
N LEU A 78 11.04 5.72 1.45
CA LEU A 78 10.77 6.85 0.57
C LEU A 78 11.59 8.09 0.86
N ARG A 79 12.57 7.99 1.73
CA ARG A 79 13.40 9.15 2.03
C ARG A 79 14.29 9.57 0.90
#